data_8891db728f9bdb88ab848e4a85c8e920
#
_entry.id   8891db728f9bdb88ab848e4a85c8e920
#
_cell.length_a   1.000
_cell.length_b   1.000
_cell.length_c   1.000
_cell.angle_alpha   90.00
_cell.angle_beta   90.00
_cell.angle_gamma   90.00
#
_symmetry.space_group_name_H-M   'P 1'
#
loop_
_entity.id
_entity.type
_entity.pdbx_description
1 polymer ?
#
loop_
_entity_poly.entity_id
_entity_poly.type
_entity_poly.pdbx_seq_one_letter_code
_entity_poly.pdbx_strand_id
1 'polypeptide(L)'
;ERLIQTYEHEVGPHYGAKVVARAWTDESFAQHLREDATEAVASMGYRGRQGEHLVAVENTAEQHNLVVCTLCSCYPWPVLGLPPAWYKSSAFRSQAVIRPREVLRSFGLDLPESTQIRVWDSTAEIRYLVIPMRPEGTEDWSLEALAGLVHRDAMIGTALVRT
;
A
#
# COMPACT_ATOMS: atom_id res chain seq x y z
N GLU A 1 -2.78 -12.30 21.61
CA GLU A 1 -1.99 -12.47 20.37
C GLU A 1 -2.88 -12.67 19.14
N ARG A 2 -3.83 -13.61 19.14
CA ARG A 2 -4.70 -13.89 17.99
C ARG A 2 -5.56 -12.69 17.55
N LEU A 3 -6.09 -11.90 18.50
CA LEU A 3 -6.85 -10.67 18.22
C LEU A 3 -5.97 -9.59 17.57
N ILE A 4 -4.75 -9.45 18.04
CA ILE A 4 -3.79 -8.49 17.49
C ILE A 4 -3.41 -8.90 16.07
N GLN A 5 -3.13 -10.18 15.85
CA GLN A 5 -2.83 -10.71 14.51
C GLN A 5 -3.98 -10.53 13.53
N THR A 6 -5.21 -10.80 13.95
CA THR A 6 -6.40 -10.57 13.13
C THR A 6 -6.54 -9.10 12.77
N TYR A 7 -6.35 -8.19 13.74
CA TYR A 7 -6.41 -6.75 13.48
C TYR A 7 -5.31 -6.30 12.51
N GLU A 8 -4.08 -6.78 12.70
CA GLU A 8 -2.94 -6.43 11.85
C GLU A 8 -3.09 -6.92 10.41
N HIS A 9 -3.63 -8.11 10.20
CA HIS A 9 -3.67 -8.76 8.89
C HIS A 9 -5.00 -8.61 8.14
N GLU A 10 -6.10 -8.48 8.84
CA GLU A 10 -7.44 -8.54 8.24
C GLU A 10 -8.26 -7.25 8.42
N VAL A 11 -8.35 -6.75 9.64
CA VAL A 11 -9.24 -5.62 9.95
C VAL A 11 -8.62 -4.27 9.60
N GLY A 12 -7.39 -4.02 10.04
CA GLY A 12 -6.70 -2.75 9.79
C GLY A 12 -6.51 -2.46 8.31
N PRO A 13 -5.96 -3.40 7.51
CA PRO A 13 -5.76 -3.21 6.07
C PRO A 13 -7.04 -3.17 5.24
N HIS A 14 -8.18 -3.57 5.78
CA HIS A 14 -9.45 -3.62 5.06
C HIS A 14 -9.89 -2.25 4.53
N TYR A 15 -9.63 -1.18 5.27
CA TYR A 15 -9.94 0.18 4.82
C TYR A 15 -9.12 0.58 3.58
N GLY A 16 -7.83 0.29 3.58
CA GLY A 16 -6.97 0.48 2.41
C GLY A 16 -7.43 -0.35 1.21
N ALA A 17 -7.82 -1.60 1.44
CA ALA A 17 -8.38 -2.45 0.39
C ALA A 17 -9.64 -1.86 -0.26
N LYS A 18 -10.51 -1.23 0.52
CA LYS A 18 -11.69 -0.51 0.00
C LYS A 18 -11.28 0.72 -0.84
N VAL A 19 -10.26 1.45 -0.39
CA VAL A 19 -9.72 2.60 -1.15
C VAL A 19 -9.19 2.12 -2.51
N VAL A 20 -8.41 1.06 -2.52
CA VAL A 20 -7.85 0.48 -3.76
C VAL A 20 -8.97 0.00 -4.70
N ALA A 21 -9.93 -0.77 -4.21
CA ALA A 21 -11.04 -1.27 -5.02
C ALA A 21 -11.85 -0.11 -5.63
N ARG A 22 -12.09 0.94 -4.88
CA ARG A 22 -12.76 2.13 -5.39
C ARG A 22 -11.93 2.86 -6.45
N ALA A 23 -10.63 2.99 -6.26
CA ALA A 23 -9.75 3.60 -7.25
C ALA A 23 -9.74 2.81 -8.57
N TRP A 24 -9.84 1.48 -8.49
CA TRP A 24 -9.90 0.64 -9.69
C TRP A 24 -11.21 0.76 -10.47
N THR A 25 -12.31 1.14 -9.83
CA THR A 25 -13.66 1.12 -10.42
C THR A 25 -14.27 2.51 -10.65
N ASP A 26 -13.67 3.55 -10.11
CA ASP A 26 -14.15 4.93 -10.17
C ASP A 26 -12.98 5.86 -10.52
N GLU A 27 -12.89 6.26 -11.80
CA GLU A 27 -11.80 7.11 -12.29
C GLU A 27 -11.83 8.51 -11.64
N SER A 28 -13.00 9.02 -11.32
CA SER A 28 -13.13 10.30 -10.61
C SER A 28 -12.50 10.23 -9.21
N PHE A 29 -12.73 9.12 -8.49
CA PHE A 29 -12.09 8.90 -7.21
C PHE A 29 -10.58 8.66 -7.35
N ALA A 30 -10.17 7.90 -8.37
CA ALA A 30 -8.74 7.67 -8.65
C ALA A 30 -8.01 8.98 -8.92
N GLN A 31 -8.62 9.89 -9.67
CA GLN A 31 -8.07 11.21 -9.94
C GLN A 31 -7.95 12.03 -8.64
N HIS A 32 -8.99 12.05 -7.81
CA HIS A 32 -8.95 12.71 -6.50
C HIS A 32 -7.85 12.13 -5.61
N LEU A 33 -7.68 10.82 -5.63
CA LEU A 33 -6.63 10.12 -4.88
C LEU A 33 -5.21 10.52 -5.33
N ARG A 34 -5.01 10.76 -6.63
CA ARG A 34 -3.73 11.25 -7.18
C ARG A 34 -3.44 12.69 -6.78
N GLU A 35 -4.46 13.54 -6.76
CA GLU A 35 -4.32 14.96 -6.47
C GLU A 35 -4.24 15.26 -4.98
N ASP A 36 -5.07 14.61 -4.18
CA ASP A 36 -5.15 14.81 -2.73
C ASP A 36 -5.64 13.52 -2.04
N ALA A 37 -4.72 12.61 -1.81
CA ALA A 37 -5.05 11.33 -1.18
C ALA A 37 -5.60 11.51 0.24
N THR A 38 -5.13 12.50 0.98
CA THR A 38 -5.62 12.79 2.33
C THR A 38 -7.12 13.06 2.33
N GLU A 39 -7.58 13.98 1.47
CA GLU A 39 -8.99 14.32 1.36
C GLU A 39 -9.80 13.19 0.69
N ALA A 40 -9.23 12.51 -0.28
CA ALA A 40 -9.91 11.40 -0.94
C ALA A 40 -10.27 10.28 0.05
N VAL A 41 -9.32 9.85 0.90
CA VAL A 41 -9.61 8.82 1.92
C VAL A 41 -10.47 9.36 3.05
N ALA A 42 -10.35 10.66 3.37
CA ALA A 42 -11.21 11.31 4.35
C ALA A 42 -12.67 11.32 3.90
N SER A 43 -12.95 11.44 2.60
CA SER A 43 -14.30 11.35 2.06
C SER A 43 -14.95 9.97 2.26
N MET A 44 -14.13 8.94 2.47
CA MET A 44 -14.58 7.59 2.83
C MET A 44 -14.67 7.37 4.35
N GLY A 45 -14.35 8.38 5.16
CA GLY A 45 -14.38 8.31 6.62
C GLY A 45 -13.04 7.93 7.27
N TYR A 46 -11.96 7.84 6.51
CA TYR A 46 -10.64 7.43 7.03
C TYR A 46 -9.76 8.66 7.25
N ARG A 47 -9.60 9.07 8.51
CA ARG A 47 -8.82 10.26 8.87
C ARG A 47 -7.63 9.91 9.77
N GLY A 48 -6.49 10.51 9.46
CA GLY A 48 -5.29 10.48 10.29
C GLY A 48 -5.23 11.63 11.28
N ARG A 49 -4.07 11.81 11.88
CA ARG A 49 -3.80 12.95 12.76
C ARG A 49 -3.65 14.23 11.95
N GLN A 50 -3.97 15.35 12.58
CA GLN A 50 -3.73 16.65 11.97
C GLN A 50 -2.24 16.83 11.65
N GLY A 51 -1.94 17.28 10.43
CA GLY A 51 -0.58 17.47 9.94
C GLY A 51 0.03 16.26 9.26
N GLU A 52 -0.63 15.10 9.28
CA GLU A 52 -0.23 13.93 8.50
C GLU A 52 -0.88 14.00 7.11
N HIS A 53 -0.06 13.81 6.08
CA HIS A 53 -0.51 13.77 4.69
C HIS A 53 -0.30 12.39 4.10
N LEU A 54 -1.30 11.90 3.40
CA LEU A 54 -1.24 10.67 2.63
C LEU A 54 -0.94 10.99 1.17
N VAL A 55 -0.03 10.22 0.59
CA VAL A 55 0.28 10.25 -0.85
C VAL A 55 0.06 8.86 -1.41
N ALA A 56 -0.79 8.74 -2.42
CA ALA A 56 -1.00 7.49 -3.14
C ALA A 56 -0.03 7.37 -4.30
N VAL A 57 0.63 6.23 -4.41
CA VAL A 57 1.59 5.92 -5.47
C VAL A 57 1.11 4.68 -6.23
N GLU A 58 0.86 4.83 -7.52
CA GLU A 58 0.27 3.78 -8.33
C GLU A 58 1.34 2.90 -8.99
N ASN A 59 1.17 1.60 -8.90
CA ASN A 59 1.95 0.65 -9.67
C ASN A 59 1.48 0.59 -11.11
N THR A 60 2.43 0.48 -12.02
CA THR A 60 2.21 0.24 -13.46
C THR A 60 3.09 -0.92 -13.91
N ALA A 61 2.97 -1.34 -15.17
CA ALA A 61 3.86 -2.35 -15.74
C ALA A 61 5.33 -1.88 -15.75
N GLU A 62 5.55 -0.58 -15.85
CA GLU A 62 6.89 0.04 -15.95
C GLU A 62 7.47 0.42 -14.60
N GLN A 63 6.64 0.69 -13.59
CA GLN A 63 7.08 1.13 -12.27
C GLN A 63 6.36 0.41 -11.15
N HIS A 64 7.14 -0.18 -10.25
CA HIS A 64 6.68 -0.76 -9.01
C HIS A 64 7.13 0.10 -7.82
N ASN A 65 6.23 0.36 -6.88
CA ASN A 65 6.48 1.20 -5.73
C ASN A 65 6.66 0.35 -4.47
N LEU A 66 7.64 0.72 -3.66
CA LEU A 66 7.91 0.10 -2.37
C LEU A 66 7.99 1.20 -1.31
N VAL A 67 7.25 1.03 -0.22
CA VAL A 67 7.22 2.00 0.89
C VAL A 67 8.08 1.51 2.03
N VAL A 68 8.87 2.40 2.60
CA VAL A 68 9.73 2.18 3.75
C VAL A 68 9.69 3.40 4.66
N CYS A 69 10.07 3.25 5.90
CA CYS A 69 10.45 4.38 6.77
C CYS A 69 11.85 4.10 7.35
N THR A 70 12.85 4.85 6.90
CA THR A 70 14.25 4.64 7.31
C THR A 70 14.55 5.18 8.71
N LEU A 71 13.77 6.14 9.18
CA LEU A 71 13.98 6.79 10.48
C LEU A 71 13.25 6.13 11.64
N CYS A 72 12.04 5.63 11.38
CA CYS A 72 11.20 5.08 12.44
C CYS A 72 10.26 3.99 11.88
N SER A 73 8.97 4.14 12.07
CA SER A 73 7.96 3.21 11.58
C SER A 73 6.71 3.94 11.04
N CYS A 74 6.94 5.08 10.37
CA CYS A 74 5.85 5.87 9.80
C CYS A 74 5.09 5.07 8.74
N TYR A 75 3.78 4.99 8.91
CA TYR A 75 2.91 4.05 8.24
C TYR A 75 1.52 4.67 8.08
N PRO A 76 0.79 4.43 6.99
CA PRO A 76 -0.53 5.02 6.79
C PRO A 76 -1.60 4.29 7.62
N TRP A 77 -1.55 4.42 8.93
CA TRP A 77 -2.40 3.71 9.88
C TRP A 77 -3.92 3.88 9.68
N PRO A 78 -4.46 5.04 9.19
CA PRO A 78 -5.91 5.16 8.97
C PRO A 78 -6.46 4.17 7.95
N VAL A 79 -5.63 3.70 7.02
CA VAL A 79 -6.03 2.79 5.94
C VAL A 79 -5.41 1.40 6.07
N LEU A 80 -4.26 1.26 6.75
CA LEU A 80 -3.57 -0.01 6.89
C LEU A 80 -3.51 -0.56 8.32
N GLY A 81 -3.93 0.23 9.32
CA GLY A 81 -3.83 -0.17 10.72
C GLY A 81 -2.38 -0.14 11.23
N LEU A 82 -2.00 -1.12 12.03
CA LEU A 82 -0.65 -1.18 12.60
C LEU A 82 0.35 -1.79 11.61
N PRO A 83 1.60 -1.28 11.57
CA PRO A 83 2.62 -1.85 10.69
C PRO A 83 3.02 -3.27 11.13
N PRO A 84 3.36 -4.16 10.16
CA PRO A 84 3.92 -5.47 10.49
C PRO A 84 5.29 -5.34 11.15
N ALA A 85 5.67 -6.34 11.93
CA ALA A 85 6.94 -6.33 12.66
C ALA A 85 8.15 -6.18 11.72
N TRP A 86 8.15 -6.84 10.56
CA TRP A 86 9.24 -6.76 9.59
C TRP A 86 9.41 -5.35 9.00
N TYR A 87 8.33 -4.57 8.88
CA TYR A 87 8.39 -3.19 8.40
C TYR A 87 9.26 -2.30 9.31
N LYS A 88 9.25 -2.58 10.59
CA LYS A 88 10.02 -1.85 11.60
C LYS A 88 11.45 -2.36 11.78
N SER A 89 11.78 -3.51 11.21
CA SER A 89 13.10 -4.11 11.36
C SER A 89 14.19 -3.26 10.71
N SER A 90 15.37 -3.18 11.34
CA SER A 90 16.51 -2.44 10.81
C SER A 90 16.98 -3.03 9.48
N ALA A 91 16.88 -4.35 9.32
CA ALA A 91 17.25 -5.04 8.09
C ALA A 91 16.38 -4.59 6.92
N PHE A 92 15.04 -4.60 7.06
CA PHE A 92 14.14 -4.13 6.01
C PHE A 92 14.39 -2.65 5.69
N ARG A 93 14.44 -1.79 6.71
CA ARG A 93 14.60 -0.34 6.53
C ARG A 93 15.87 0.03 5.77
N SER A 94 16.98 -0.64 6.03
CA SER A 94 18.22 -0.37 5.32
C SER A 94 18.28 -1.04 3.94
N GLN A 95 17.93 -2.31 3.85
CA GLN A 95 18.04 -3.07 2.60
C GLN A 95 17.01 -2.65 1.54
N ALA A 96 15.83 -2.21 1.94
CA ALA A 96 14.82 -1.71 1.01
C ALA A 96 15.32 -0.49 0.21
N VAL A 97 16.14 0.36 0.79
CA VAL A 97 16.73 1.52 0.11
C VAL A 97 17.93 1.12 -0.75
N ILE A 98 18.81 0.25 -0.22
CA ILE A 98 20.06 -0.12 -0.88
C ILE A 98 19.81 -1.13 -2.00
N ARG A 99 19.00 -2.16 -1.75
CA ARG A 99 18.77 -3.30 -2.64
C ARG A 99 17.29 -3.67 -2.73
N PRO A 100 16.42 -2.76 -3.22
CA PRO A 100 14.97 -2.99 -3.22
C PRO A 100 14.55 -4.23 -3.99
N ARG A 101 15.17 -4.53 -5.14
CA ARG A 101 14.84 -5.69 -5.95
C ARG A 101 15.14 -7.00 -5.22
N GLU A 102 16.26 -7.08 -4.51
CA GLU A 102 16.61 -8.26 -3.71
C GLU A 102 15.66 -8.42 -2.50
N VAL A 103 15.27 -7.32 -1.87
CA VAL A 103 14.27 -7.34 -0.79
C VAL A 103 12.94 -7.90 -1.31
N LEU A 104 12.48 -7.44 -2.47
CA LEU A 104 11.25 -7.96 -3.07
C LEU A 104 11.34 -9.45 -3.38
N ARG A 105 12.47 -9.93 -3.89
CA ARG A 105 12.72 -11.36 -4.10
C ARG A 105 12.62 -12.15 -2.80
N SER A 106 13.10 -11.61 -1.69
CA SER A 106 13.00 -12.26 -0.37
C SER A 106 11.55 -12.39 0.10
N PHE A 107 10.65 -11.54 -0.38
CA PHE A 107 9.19 -11.66 -0.17
C PHE A 107 8.50 -12.54 -1.21
N GLY A 108 9.23 -13.14 -2.14
CA GLY A 108 8.68 -13.96 -3.21
C GLY A 108 8.23 -13.18 -4.44
N LEU A 109 8.60 -11.90 -4.55
CA LEU A 109 8.24 -11.05 -5.69
C LEU A 109 9.45 -10.83 -6.60
N ASP A 110 9.43 -11.47 -7.76
CA ASP A 110 10.46 -11.30 -8.80
C ASP A 110 9.85 -10.53 -9.98
N LEU A 111 10.22 -9.27 -10.09
CA LEU A 111 9.71 -8.37 -11.13
C LEU A 111 10.62 -8.43 -12.38
N PRO A 112 10.05 -8.19 -13.58
CA PRO A 112 10.86 -8.07 -14.80
C PRO A 112 11.93 -6.98 -14.66
N GLU A 113 13.07 -7.18 -15.30
CA GLU A 113 14.16 -6.20 -15.34
C GLU A 113 13.72 -4.84 -15.92
N SER A 114 12.71 -4.87 -16.82
CA SER A 114 12.12 -3.67 -17.42
C SER A 114 11.28 -2.86 -16.47
N THR A 115 10.84 -3.44 -15.35
CA THR A 115 10.08 -2.73 -14.31
C THR A 115 11.03 -2.01 -13.39
N GLN A 116 10.93 -0.69 -13.29
CA GLN A 116 11.69 0.10 -12.35
C GLN A 116 11.07 -0.03 -10.96
N ILE A 117 11.91 -0.07 -9.93
CA ILE A 117 11.46 -0.07 -8.55
C ILE A 117 11.75 1.30 -7.95
N ARG A 118 10.70 1.97 -7.50
CA ARG A 118 10.82 3.24 -6.80
C ARG A 118 10.52 3.05 -5.32
N VAL A 119 11.47 3.47 -4.48
CA VAL A 119 11.34 3.39 -3.02
C VAL A 119 10.88 4.75 -2.49
N TRP A 120 9.85 4.74 -1.65
CA TRP A 120 9.30 5.92 -1.01
C TRP A 120 9.55 5.84 0.49
N ASP A 121 10.25 6.82 1.00
CA ASP A 121 10.62 6.90 2.41
C ASP A 121 9.60 7.76 3.17
N SER A 122 8.74 7.12 3.94
CA SER A 122 7.73 7.80 4.75
C SER A 122 8.37 8.61 5.88
N THR A 123 7.73 9.72 6.22
CA THR A 123 8.13 10.59 7.32
C THR A 123 6.97 10.76 8.30
N ALA A 124 7.20 11.49 9.39
CA ALA A 124 6.12 11.83 10.32
C ALA A 124 4.99 12.62 9.65
N GLU A 125 5.31 13.41 8.64
CA GLU A 125 4.35 14.28 7.95
C GLU A 125 3.75 13.63 6.70
N ILE A 126 4.53 12.82 5.97
CA ILE A 126 4.11 12.20 4.71
C ILE A 126 4.13 10.69 4.84
N ARG A 127 2.99 10.08 4.57
CA ARG A 127 2.80 8.63 4.55
C ARG A 127 2.40 8.19 3.15
N TYR A 128 2.94 7.09 2.67
CA TYR A 128 2.68 6.58 1.31
C TYR A 128 1.81 5.35 1.36
N LEU A 129 0.88 5.27 0.42
CA LEU A 129 0.03 4.11 0.16
C LEU A 129 0.24 3.65 -1.28
N VAL A 130 0.65 2.41 -1.46
CA VAL A 130 0.75 1.83 -2.80
C VAL A 130 -0.64 1.44 -3.28
N ILE A 131 -0.98 1.90 -4.48
CA ILE A 131 -2.16 1.43 -5.21
C ILE A 131 -1.68 0.36 -6.19
N PRO A 132 -1.89 -0.93 -5.88
CA PRO A 132 -1.44 -2.01 -6.76
C PRO A 132 -2.25 -2.05 -8.05
N MET A 133 -1.70 -2.68 -9.08
CA MET A 133 -2.42 -2.90 -10.33
C MET A 133 -3.61 -3.84 -10.11
N ARG A 134 -4.72 -3.53 -10.77
CA ARG A 134 -5.89 -4.39 -10.80
C ARG A 134 -5.56 -5.67 -11.57
N PRO A 135 -5.85 -6.86 -11.02
CA PRO A 135 -5.64 -8.11 -11.74
C PRO A 135 -6.50 -8.20 -13.00
N GLU A 136 -5.94 -8.76 -14.05
CA GLU A 136 -6.68 -9.06 -15.28
C GLU A 136 -7.83 -10.03 -15.00
N GLY A 137 -8.90 -9.93 -15.77
CA GLY A 137 -10.06 -10.80 -15.66
C GLY A 137 -11.01 -10.47 -14.50
N THR A 138 -10.85 -9.29 -13.88
CA THR A 138 -11.70 -8.84 -12.77
C THR A 138 -12.66 -7.71 -13.15
N GLU A 139 -12.84 -7.42 -14.43
CA GLU A 139 -13.59 -6.26 -14.93
C GLU A 139 -15.04 -6.24 -14.43
N ASP A 140 -15.65 -7.42 -14.29
CA ASP A 140 -17.04 -7.58 -13.84
C ASP A 140 -17.18 -7.83 -12.32
N TRP A 141 -16.09 -7.75 -11.58
CA TRP A 141 -16.10 -8.04 -10.14
C TRP A 141 -16.72 -6.88 -9.35
N SER A 142 -17.45 -7.21 -8.29
CA SER A 142 -17.98 -6.22 -7.36
C SER A 142 -16.88 -5.54 -6.54
N LEU A 143 -17.18 -4.35 -6.00
CA LEU A 143 -16.28 -3.66 -5.09
C LEU A 143 -15.83 -4.54 -3.91
N GLU A 144 -16.78 -5.28 -3.33
CA GLU A 144 -16.49 -6.17 -2.19
C GLU A 144 -15.56 -7.31 -2.59
N ALA A 145 -15.79 -7.93 -3.75
CA ALA A 145 -14.94 -9.00 -4.25
C ALA A 145 -13.53 -8.48 -4.57
N LEU A 146 -13.43 -7.30 -5.19
CA LEU A 146 -12.13 -6.66 -5.47
C LEU A 146 -11.38 -6.31 -4.18
N ALA A 147 -12.06 -5.71 -3.21
CA ALA A 147 -11.46 -5.40 -1.91
C ALA A 147 -10.94 -6.66 -1.19
N GLY A 148 -11.64 -7.77 -1.36
CA GLY A 148 -11.22 -9.06 -0.80
C GLY A 148 -9.93 -9.62 -1.37
N LEU A 149 -9.50 -9.17 -2.56
CA LEU A 149 -8.23 -9.55 -3.17
C LEU A 149 -7.04 -8.76 -2.62
N VAL A 150 -7.28 -7.54 -2.16
CA VAL A 150 -6.23 -6.61 -1.77
C VAL A 150 -5.80 -6.87 -0.33
N HIS A 151 -4.57 -7.23 -0.14
CA HIS A 151 -3.98 -7.44 1.17
C HIS A 151 -2.90 -6.40 1.49
N ARG A 152 -2.56 -6.30 2.77
CA ARG A 152 -1.62 -5.31 3.31
C ARG A 152 -0.31 -5.22 2.53
N ASP A 153 0.30 -6.34 2.23
CA ASP A 153 1.62 -6.37 1.61
C ASP A 153 1.62 -5.77 0.20
N ALA A 154 0.51 -5.91 -0.53
CA ALA A 154 0.35 -5.25 -1.83
C ALA A 154 0.31 -3.73 -1.70
N MET A 155 -0.22 -3.20 -0.61
CA MET A 155 -0.32 -1.76 -0.34
C MET A 155 0.95 -1.16 0.27
N ILE A 156 1.89 -2.00 0.72
CA ILE A 156 3.25 -1.59 1.09
C ILE A 156 4.18 -1.72 -0.12
N GLY A 157 3.88 -2.64 -1.03
CA GLY A 157 4.64 -2.89 -2.24
C GLY A 157 5.47 -4.17 -2.23
N THR A 158 5.34 -5.03 -1.21
CA THR A 158 6.10 -6.28 -1.12
C THR A 158 5.42 -7.46 -1.81
N ALA A 159 4.23 -7.25 -2.37
CA ALA A 159 3.48 -8.27 -3.12
C ALA A 159 2.65 -7.64 -4.23
N LEU A 160 2.20 -8.47 -5.17
CA LEU A 160 1.18 -8.12 -6.16
C LEU A 160 -0.18 -8.65 -5.71
N VAL A 161 -1.25 -8.05 -6.25
CA VAL A 161 -2.61 -8.59 -6.08
C VAL A 161 -2.84 -9.65 -7.15
N ARG A 162 -3.35 -10.79 -6.74
CA ARG A 162 -3.66 -11.92 -7.63
C ARG A 162 -5.06 -12.46 -7.34
N THR A 163 -5.71 -12.98 -8.37
CA THR A 163 -6.98 -13.71 -8.25
C THR A 163 -6.81 -15.11 -7.71
#